data_226c484f007a4c8c01d859113c5ea6a0
#
_entry.id   226c484f007a4c8c01d859113c5ea6a0
#
_cell.length_a   1.000
_cell.length_b   1.000
_cell.length_c   1.000
_cell.angle_alpha   90.00
_cell.angle_beta   90.00
_cell.angle_gamma   90.00
#
_symmetry.space_group_name_H-M   'P 1'
#
loop_
_entity.id
_entity.type
_entity.pdbx_description
1 polymer ?
#
loop_
_entity_poly.entity_id
_entity_poly.type
_entity_poly.pdbx_seq_one_letter_code
_entity_poly.pdbx_strand_id
1 'polypeptide(L)'
;MKKLILVIALTLSSLTFAQSRKSIEMTPEQVAELQTKKMTLDLDLTANQQKEVKALLLEEAKKREAIKTEMKARKAEDKKVTSDEKYKKQIEVLDNQIELKSKMKKVLNPEQMKKWEEKQNHRKEMIGKSKRKAKENKE
;
A
#
# COMPACT_ATOMS: atom_id res chain seq x y z
N MET A 1 -58.03 22.06 -28.11
CA MET A 1 -57.23 21.01 -27.49
C MET A 1 -55.75 21.34 -27.69
N LYS A 2 -55.14 21.99 -26.70
CA LYS A 2 -53.72 22.41 -26.78
C LYS A 2 -52.91 21.45 -25.92
N LYS A 3 -52.13 20.56 -26.53
CA LYS A 3 -51.21 19.64 -25.85
C LYS A 3 -49.95 20.46 -25.51
N LEU A 4 -49.81 20.84 -24.26
CA LEU A 4 -48.57 21.38 -23.71
C LEU A 4 -47.55 20.24 -23.51
N ILE A 5 -46.55 20.16 -24.40
CA ILE A 5 -45.41 19.27 -24.23
C ILE A 5 -44.40 20.00 -23.35
N LEU A 6 -44.30 19.56 -22.10
CA LEU A 6 -43.36 20.09 -21.10
C LEU A 6 -42.03 19.35 -21.32
N VAL A 7 -41.12 19.99 -22.06
CA VAL A 7 -39.75 19.50 -22.23
C VAL A 7 -38.98 19.83 -20.95
N ILE A 8 -38.84 18.84 -20.09
CA ILE A 8 -37.93 18.92 -18.94
C ILE A 8 -36.54 18.70 -19.47
N ALA A 9 -35.78 19.77 -19.65
CA ALA A 9 -34.36 19.74 -19.90
C ALA A 9 -33.64 19.26 -18.63
N LEU A 10 -33.28 17.98 -18.59
CA LEU A 10 -32.42 17.39 -17.55
C LEU A 10 -31.00 17.89 -17.80
N THR A 11 -30.65 19.01 -17.18
CA THR A 11 -29.25 19.44 -17.09
C THR A 11 -28.53 18.50 -16.14
N LEU A 12 -27.87 17.49 -16.69
CA LEU A 12 -26.86 16.71 -15.97
C LEU A 12 -25.70 17.64 -15.62
N SER A 13 -25.76 18.22 -14.43
CA SER A 13 -24.62 18.86 -13.80
C SER A 13 -23.61 17.74 -13.48
N SER A 14 -22.66 17.52 -14.37
CA SER A 14 -21.47 16.72 -14.13
C SER A 14 -20.66 17.43 -13.04
N LEU A 15 -20.99 17.14 -11.78
CA LEU A 15 -20.11 17.40 -10.64
C LEU A 15 -18.86 16.53 -10.86
N THR A 16 -17.88 17.10 -11.54
CA THR A 16 -16.51 16.58 -11.54
C THR A 16 -16.00 16.70 -10.11
N PHE A 17 -16.22 15.65 -9.33
CA PHE A 17 -15.52 15.43 -8.09
C PHE A 17 -14.04 15.18 -8.44
N ALA A 18 -13.30 16.26 -8.65
CA ALA A 18 -11.85 16.26 -8.54
C ALA A 18 -11.52 16.07 -7.05
N GLN A 19 -11.79 14.89 -6.55
CA GLN A 19 -11.46 14.49 -5.20
C GLN A 19 -9.96 14.28 -5.19
N SER A 20 -9.23 15.35 -4.84
CA SER A 20 -7.86 15.24 -4.37
C SER A 20 -7.86 14.11 -3.33
N ARG A 21 -7.30 12.96 -3.71
CA ARG A 21 -7.12 11.82 -2.80
C ARG A 21 -6.12 12.25 -1.73
N LYS A 22 -6.58 12.99 -0.74
CA LYS A 22 -5.88 13.18 0.50
C LYS A 22 -5.62 11.78 1.02
N SER A 23 -4.40 11.30 0.95
CA SER A 23 -4.04 10.00 1.50
C SER A 23 -4.40 10.03 2.97
N ILE A 24 -5.36 9.20 3.36
CA ILE A 24 -5.75 9.03 4.77
C ILE A 24 -4.49 8.54 5.48
N GLU A 25 -3.93 9.36 6.37
CA GLU A 25 -2.84 8.94 7.22
C GLU A 25 -3.39 7.95 8.25
N MET A 26 -3.09 6.67 8.04
CA MET A 26 -3.46 5.58 8.94
C MET A 26 -2.33 5.32 9.92
N THR A 27 -2.68 5.02 11.18
CA THR A 27 -1.71 4.55 12.16
C THR A 27 -1.16 3.18 11.78
N PRO A 28 0.02 2.78 12.28
CA PRO A 28 0.56 1.43 12.07
C PRO A 28 -0.42 0.33 12.45
N GLU A 29 -1.19 0.52 13.53
CA GLU A 29 -2.22 -0.40 14.00
C GLU A 29 -3.37 -0.56 13.00
N GLN A 30 -3.85 0.55 12.45
CA GLN A 30 -4.90 0.57 11.43
C GLN A 30 -4.42 -0.09 10.12
N VAL A 31 -3.17 0.18 9.74
CA VAL A 31 -2.55 -0.44 8.57
C VAL A 31 -2.46 -1.96 8.75
N ALA A 32 -1.96 -2.42 9.91
CA ALA A 32 -1.82 -3.84 10.21
C ALA A 32 -3.18 -4.55 10.24
N GLU A 33 -4.19 -3.94 10.86
CA GLU A 33 -5.54 -4.51 10.91
C GLU A 33 -6.16 -4.62 9.52
N LEU A 34 -6.13 -3.55 8.74
CA LEU A 34 -6.67 -3.54 7.38
C LEU A 34 -5.99 -4.58 6.49
N GLN A 35 -4.66 -4.68 6.57
CA GLN A 35 -3.91 -5.68 5.80
C GLN A 35 -4.22 -7.10 6.25
N THR A 36 -4.36 -7.35 7.56
CA THR A 36 -4.75 -8.65 8.09
C THR A 36 -6.12 -9.08 7.59
N LYS A 37 -7.10 -8.18 7.62
CA LYS A 37 -8.45 -8.47 7.09
C LYS A 37 -8.42 -8.79 5.59
N LYS A 38 -7.66 -8.04 4.80
CA LYS A 38 -7.46 -8.34 3.37
C LYS A 38 -6.81 -9.71 3.16
N MET A 39 -5.76 -10.01 3.93
CA MET A 39 -5.10 -11.32 3.84
C MET A 39 -6.03 -12.45 4.29
N THR A 40 -6.89 -12.22 5.27
CA THR A 40 -7.89 -13.21 5.70
C THR A 40 -8.85 -13.55 4.56
N LEU A 41 -9.37 -12.54 3.85
CA LEU A 41 -10.23 -12.73 2.68
C LEU A 41 -9.52 -13.45 1.52
N ASP A 42 -8.24 -13.16 1.34
CA ASP A 42 -7.46 -13.65 0.21
C ASP A 42 -6.92 -15.08 0.41
N LEU A 43 -6.62 -15.44 1.66
CA LEU A 43 -5.89 -16.64 2.03
C LEU A 43 -6.67 -17.56 2.98
N ASP A 44 -7.91 -17.19 3.36
CA ASP A 44 -8.74 -17.92 4.33
C ASP A 44 -7.99 -18.20 5.64
N LEU A 45 -7.42 -17.13 6.24
CA LEU A 45 -6.64 -17.26 7.48
C LEU A 45 -7.50 -17.72 8.65
N THR A 46 -7.02 -18.69 9.38
CA THR A 46 -7.62 -19.10 10.67
C THR A 46 -7.50 -17.99 11.72
N ALA A 47 -8.29 -18.05 12.79
CA ALA A 47 -8.24 -17.07 13.87
C ALA A 47 -6.86 -16.94 14.52
N ASN A 48 -6.11 -18.03 14.65
CA ASN A 48 -4.74 -18.01 15.17
C ASN A 48 -3.78 -17.35 14.17
N GLN A 49 -3.87 -17.75 12.90
CA GLN A 49 -3.06 -17.10 11.84
C GLN A 49 -3.33 -15.59 11.74
N GLN A 50 -4.58 -15.15 11.89
CA GLN A 50 -4.91 -13.72 11.88
C GLN A 50 -4.20 -12.95 12.99
N LYS A 51 -4.11 -13.52 14.21
CA LYS A 51 -3.40 -12.91 15.34
C LYS A 51 -1.90 -12.78 15.04
N GLU A 52 -1.27 -13.85 14.57
CA GLU A 52 0.15 -13.88 14.25
C GLU A 52 0.48 -12.95 13.08
N VAL A 53 -0.29 -13.01 12.00
CA VAL A 53 -0.13 -12.13 10.83
C VAL A 53 -0.31 -10.67 11.22
N LYS A 54 -1.32 -10.34 12.07
CA LYS A 54 -1.50 -8.96 12.56
C LYS A 54 -0.29 -8.46 13.33
N ALA A 55 0.31 -9.28 14.19
CA ALA A 55 1.51 -8.92 14.93
C ALA A 55 2.70 -8.66 14.00
N LEU A 56 2.92 -9.51 13.00
CA LEU A 56 3.98 -9.33 12.00
C LEU A 56 3.77 -8.08 11.16
N LEU A 57 2.55 -7.83 10.71
CA LEU A 57 2.22 -6.65 9.91
C LEU A 57 2.31 -5.35 10.72
N LEU A 58 2.04 -5.40 12.02
CA LEU A 58 2.21 -4.26 12.91
C LEU A 58 3.69 -3.90 13.09
N GLU A 59 4.55 -4.89 13.30
CA GLU A 59 6.00 -4.70 13.34
C GLU A 59 6.51 -4.03 12.05
N GLU A 60 6.08 -4.56 10.90
CA GLU A 60 6.43 -3.99 9.60
C GLU A 60 5.89 -2.57 9.37
N ALA A 61 4.66 -2.30 9.80
CA ALA A 61 4.08 -0.97 9.69
C ALA A 61 4.84 0.06 10.53
N LYS A 62 5.27 -0.31 11.74
CA LYS A 62 6.09 0.54 12.61
C LYS A 62 7.48 0.81 12.00
N LYS A 63 8.16 -0.20 11.45
CA LYS A 63 9.43 -0.01 10.73
C LYS A 63 9.28 0.96 9.56
N ARG A 64 8.21 0.83 8.77
CA ARG A 64 7.93 1.74 7.65
C ARG A 64 7.62 3.16 8.09
N GLU A 65 6.88 3.34 9.18
CA GLU A 65 6.58 4.67 9.71
C GLU A 65 7.85 5.35 10.22
N ALA A 66 8.74 4.63 10.89
CA ALA A 66 10.06 5.15 11.32
C ALA A 66 10.89 5.63 10.11
N ILE A 67 10.98 4.82 9.05
CA ILE A 67 11.68 5.21 7.82
C ILE A 67 11.04 6.45 7.17
N LYS A 68 9.71 6.49 7.10
CA LYS A 68 8.97 7.62 6.54
C LYS A 68 9.22 8.91 7.32
N THR A 69 9.21 8.83 8.64
CA THR A 69 9.47 9.97 9.54
C THR A 69 10.90 10.48 9.36
N GLU A 70 11.89 9.59 9.33
CA GLU A 70 13.28 9.94 9.05
C GLU A 70 13.44 10.63 7.70
N MET A 71 12.82 10.10 6.66
CA MET A 71 12.87 10.70 5.31
C MET A 71 12.20 12.08 5.27
N LYS A 72 11.07 12.27 5.99
CA LYS A 72 10.41 13.58 6.09
C LYS A 72 11.30 14.59 6.81
N ALA A 73 11.93 14.22 7.93
CA ALA A 73 12.83 15.08 8.69
C ALA A 73 14.05 15.52 7.85
N ARG A 74 14.69 14.58 7.13
CA ARG A 74 15.81 14.87 6.23
C ARG A 74 15.44 15.83 5.09
N LYS A 75 14.24 15.63 4.54
CA LYS A 75 13.74 16.50 3.48
C LYS A 75 13.47 17.93 4.00
N ALA A 76 13.02 18.07 5.22
CA ALA A 76 12.82 19.38 5.86
C ALA A 76 14.15 20.11 6.12
N GLU A 77 15.24 19.37 6.35
CA GLU A 77 16.59 19.92 6.55
C GLU A 77 17.36 20.13 5.24
N ASP A 78 16.74 19.92 4.08
CA ASP A 78 17.34 20.00 2.73
C ASP A 78 18.63 19.17 2.55
N LYS A 79 18.77 18.11 3.35
CA LYS A 79 19.92 17.20 3.29
C LYS A 79 19.79 16.25 2.10
N LYS A 80 20.69 16.40 1.14
CA LYS A 80 20.81 15.48 0.01
C LYS A 80 21.24 14.10 0.52
N VAL A 81 20.50 13.07 0.09
CA VAL A 81 20.83 11.67 0.42
C VAL A 81 22.00 11.23 -0.45
N THR A 82 23.10 10.79 0.16
CA THR A 82 24.29 10.26 -0.53
C THR A 82 23.98 8.90 -1.20
N SER A 83 24.82 8.50 -2.15
CA SER A 83 24.71 7.18 -2.80
C SER A 83 24.82 6.02 -1.80
N ASP A 84 25.74 6.15 -0.85
CA ASP A 84 25.95 5.13 0.18
C ASP A 84 24.77 5.00 1.14
N GLU A 85 24.15 6.12 1.51
CA GLU A 85 22.92 6.11 2.31
C GLU A 85 21.75 5.49 1.58
N LYS A 86 21.60 5.77 0.27
CA LYS A 86 20.58 5.13 -0.57
C LYS A 86 20.80 3.62 -0.62
N TYR A 87 22.04 3.20 -0.81
CA TYR A 87 22.40 1.78 -0.83
C TYR A 87 22.06 1.10 0.50
N LYS A 88 22.52 1.67 1.65
CA LYS A 88 22.21 1.13 2.98
C LYS A 88 20.72 1.01 3.23
N LYS A 89 19.94 2.05 2.91
CA LYS A 89 18.47 2.00 3.04
C LYS A 89 17.83 0.95 2.15
N GLN A 90 18.37 0.72 0.95
CA GLN A 90 17.86 -0.32 0.07
C GLN A 90 18.13 -1.70 0.62
N ILE A 91 19.31 -1.94 1.19
CA ILE A 91 19.64 -3.20 1.88
C ILE A 91 18.71 -3.41 3.07
N GLU A 92 18.53 -2.41 3.95
CA GLU A 92 17.62 -2.48 5.10
C GLU A 92 16.19 -2.87 4.68
N VAL A 93 15.67 -2.27 3.60
CA VAL A 93 14.34 -2.60 3.09
C VAL A 93 14.27 -4.05 2.58
N LEU A 94 15.32 -4.54 1.91
CA LEU A 94 15.37 -5.92 1.45
C LEU A 94 15.48 -6.91 2.60
N ASP A 95 16.30 -6.63 3.60
CA ASP A 95 16.44 -7.45 4.80
C ASP A 95 15.12 -7.57 5.56
N ASN A 96 14.40 -6.45 5.74
CA ASN A 96 13.06 -6.45 6.33
C ASN A 96 12.07 -7.31 5.52
N GLN A 97 12.15 -7.28 4.18
CA GLN A 97 11.29 -8.13 3.34
C GLN A 97 11.64 -9.61 3.46
N ILE A 98 12.93 -9.94 3.54
CA ILE A 98 13.42 -11.32 3.74
C ILE A 98 12.97 -11.84 5.11
N GLU A 99 13.11 -11.02 6.16
CA GLU A 99 12.66 -11.36 7.51
C GLU A 99 11.15 -11.61 7.55
N LEU A 100 10.35 -10.69 6.98
CA LEU A 100 8.90 -10.84 6.91
C LEU A 100 8.52 -12.11 6.16
N LYS A 101 9.15 -12.39 5.02
CA LYS A 101 8.91 -13.61 4.24
C LYS A 101 9.19 -14.86 5.07
N SER A 102 10.31 -14.88 5.80
CA SER A 102 10.69 -15.99 6.69
C SER A 102 9.67 -16.20 7.81
N LYS A 103 9.20 -15.12 8.45
CA LYS A 103 8.18 -15.16 9.49
C LYS A 103 6.83 -15.64 8.94
N MET A 104 6.38 -15.12 7.79
CA MET A 104 5.16 -15.56 7.12
C MET A 104 5.17 -17.05 6.76
N LYS A 105 6.32 -17.57 6.33
CA LYS A 105 6.49 -19.00 6.02
C LYS A 105 6.28 -19.92 7.23
N LYS A 106 6.43 -19.40 8.45
CA LYS A 106 6.17 -20.16 9.68
C LYS A 106 4.69 -20.17 10.06
N VAL A 107 3.94 -19.15 9.67
CA VAL A 107 2.53 -18.95 10.01
C VAL A 107 1.59 -19.51 8.94
N LEU A 108 1.94 -19.33 7.67
CA LEU A 108 1.12 -19.73 6.53
C LEU A 108 1.42 -21.17 6.12
N ASN A 109 0.37 -21.90 5.70
CA ASN A 109 0.58 -23.18 5.05
C ASN A 109 1.14 -23.00 3.62
N PRO A 110 1.63 -24.09 2.95
CA PRO A 110 2.25 -23.98 1.64
C PRO A 110 1.39 -23.33 0.56
N GLU A 111 0.08 -23.60 0.53
CA GLU A 111 -0.86 -23.01 -0.44
C GLU A 111 -1.09 -21.51 -0.17
N GLN A 112 -1.31 -21.16 1.09
CA GLN A 112 -1.43 -19.76 1.50
C GLN A 112 -0.16 -18.98 1.20
N MET A 113 1.00 -19.58 1.46
CA MET A 113 2.30 -18.96 1.18
C MET A 113 2.50 -18.69 -0.32
N LYS A 114 2.14 -19.65 -1.18
CA LYS A 114 2.19 -19.49 -2.63
C LYS A 114 1.31 -18.33 -3.10
N LYS A 115 0.05 -18.28 -2.68
CA LYS A 115 -0.88 -17.18 -3.00
C LYS A 115 -0.37 -15.84 -2.49
N TRP A 116 0.23 -15.80 -1.31
CA TRP A 116 0.81 -14.59 -0.74
C TRP A 116 1.99 -14.09 -1.58
N GLU A 117 2.91 -14.97 -2.00
CA GLU A 117 4.04 -14.62 -2.86
C GLU A 117 3.58 -14.09 -4.23
N GLU A 118 2.61 -14.73 -4.87
CA GLU A 118 2.02 -14.28 -6.13
C GLU A 118 1.47 -12.86 -6.02
N LYS A 119 0.74 -12.55 -4.94
CA LYS A 119 0.23 -11.21 -4.68
C LYS A 119 1.34 -10.19 -4.42
N GLN A 120 2.40 -10.56 -3.70
CA GLN A 120 3.54 -9.68 -3.50
C GLN A 120 4.25 -9.36 -4.83
N ASN A 121 4.43 -10.34 -5.70
CA ASN A 121 5.04 -10.17 -7.02
C ASN A 121 4.17 -9.28 -7.92
N HIS A 122 2.87 -9.54 -8.01
CA HIS A 122 1.94 -8.68 -8.75
C HIS A 122 1.97 -7.22 -8.26
N ARG A 123 2.00 -7.02 -6.93
CA ARG A 123 2.11 -5.67 -6.33
C ARG A 123 3.40 -4.96 -6.73
N LYS A 124 4.53 -5.67 -6.75
CA LYS A 124 5.83 -5.11 -7.20
C LYS A 124 5.79 -4.70 -8.66
N GLU A 125 5.20 -5.52 -9.54
CA GLU A 125 5.02 -5.20 -10.96
C GLU A 125 4.16 -3.95 -11.17
N MET A 126 3.04 -3.84 -10.46
CA MET A 126 2.15 -2.68 -10.56
C MET A 126 2.84 -1.39 -10.13
N ILE A 127 3.62 -1.43 -9.05
CA ILE A 127 4.43 -0.29 -8.59
C ILE A 127 5.49 0.07 -9.65
N GLY A 128 6.14 -0.92 -10.24
CA GLY A 128 7.13 -0.72 -11.31
C GLY A 128 6.51 -0.05 -12.55
N LYS A 129 5.34 -0.53 -12.99
CA LYS A 129 4.59 0.06 -14.13
C LYS A 129 4.15 1.50 -13.84
N SER A 130 3.66 1.77 -12.63
CA SER A 130 3.25 3.12 -12.22
C SER A 130 4.42 4.11 -12.22
N LYS A 131 5.60 3.69 -11.73
CA LYS A 131 6.80 4.52 -11.73
C LYS A 131 7.31 4.83 -13.15
N ARG A 132 7.24 3.88 -14.09
CA ARG A 132 7.62 4.11 -15.50
C ARG A 132 6.70 5.12 -16.15
N LYS A 133 5.38 4.96 -16.03
CA LYS A 133 4.40 5.94 -16.55
C LYS A 133 4.58 7.35 -15.98
N ALA A 134 4.89 7.45 -14.68
CA ALA A 134 5.13 8.73 -14.04
C ALA A 134 6.42 9.42 -14.53
N LYS A 135 7.39 8.66 -15.07
CA LYS A 135 8.62 9.20 -15.67
C LYS A 135 8.36 9.67 -17.11
N GLU A 136 7.64 8.87 -17.91
CA GLU A 136 7.27 9.21 -19.28
C GLU A 136 6.44 10.50 -19.39
N ASN A 137 5.58 10.77 -18.41
CA ASN A 137 4.75 12.00 -18.38
C ASN A 137 5.52 13.26 -17.93
N LYS A 138 6.81 13.16 -17.62
CA LYS A 138 7.65 14.30 -17.19
C LYS A 138 8.69 14.72 -18.23
N GLU A 139 8.81 13.97 -19.33
CA GLU A 139 9.60 14.31 -20.52
C GLU A 139 8.70 14.91 -21.61
#